data_4a5c0feae9a0e69bbacaaf654e8b4cac
#
_entry.id   4a5c0feae9a0e69bbacaaf654e8b4cac
#
_cell.length_a   1.000
_cell.length_b   1.000
_cell.length_c   1.000
_cell.angle_alpha   90.00
_cell.angle_beta   90.00
_cell.angle_gamma   90.00
#
_symmetry.space_group_name_H-M   'P 1'
#
loop_
_entity.id
_entity.type
_entity.pdbx_description
1 polymer ?
#
loop_
_entity_poly.entity_id
_entity_poly.type
_entity_poly.pdbx_seq_one_letter_code
_entity_poly.pdbx_strand_id
1 'polypeptide(L)'
;GIAGMMIDFMDRDDQEMIRIQEEFLAKAAKHHLFVQFHGACKPSGLSRTYPNEFTREGTLNYEHCKWDKDTDADHDIHMPFTRLLAGAADYHLGGFRALPKDKFKIQQSNPYVTSTRCHMLAMYVVLESYLGMICDTPEAYEGQPGFEFLQTVPTTWDKTVVPDASVNEYVAVARRHG
;
A
#
# COMPACT_ATOMS: atom_id res chain seq x y z
N GLY A 1 -18.38 14.90 8.29
CA GLY A 1 -17.63 15.34 7.12
C GLY A 1 -16.61 14.30 6.69
N ILE A 2 -16.00 14.46 5.51
CA ILE A 2 -14.87 13.63 5.03
C ILE A 2 -13.56 14.19 5.57
N ALA A 3 -12.57 13.31 5.82
CA ALA A 3 -11.25 13.70 6.28
C ALA A 3 -10.22 13.78 5.12
N GLY A 4 -10.50 13.11 4.01
CA GLY A 4 -9.61 13.07 2.85
C GLY A 4 -10.25 12.37 1.66
N MET A 5 -9.46 12.19 0.62
CA MET A 5 -9.91 11.55 -0.61
C MET A 5 -8.78 10.79 -1.31
N MET A 6 -9.14 9.74 -2.03
CA MET A 6 -8.30 9.15 -3.05
C MET A 6 -8.57 9.84 -4.38
N ILE A 7 -7.51 10.22 -5.10
CA ILE A 7 -7.56 10.76 -6.46
C ILE A 7 -6.88 9.76 -7.37
N ASP A 8 -7.62 9.21 -8.32
CA ASP A 8 -7.22 8.10 -9.15
C ASP A 8 -7.11 8.47 -10.63
N PHE A 9 -6.59 7.55 -11.45
CA PHE A 9 -6.48 7.66 -12.91
C PHE A 9 -5.63 8.85 -13.40
N MET A 10 -4.54 9.13 -12.71
CA MET A 10 -3.59 10.16 -13.15
C MET A 10 -2.75 9.70 -14.36
N ASP A 11 -2.30 8.45 -14.38
CA ASP A 11 -1.62 7.71 -15.47
C ASP A 11 -0.53 8.49 -16.23
N ARG A 12 0.03 9.51 -15.62
CA ARG A 12 1.08 10.40 -16.17
C ARG A 12 2.06 10.77 -15.07
N ASP A 13 3.32 11.01 -15.46
CA ASP A 13 4.39 11.48 -14.58
C ASP A 13 5.19 12.67 -15.17
N ASP A 14 4.62 13.33 -16.16
CA ASP A 14 5.20 14.53 -16.77
C ASP A 14 5.05 15.79 -15.88
N GLN A 15 5.77 16.82 -16.23
CA GLN A 15 5.81 18.06 -15.46
C GLN A 15 4.44 18.74 -15.28
N GLU A 16 3.55 18.63 -16.27
CA GLU A 16 2.20 19.20 -16.18
C GLU A 16 1.37 18.44 -15.13
N MET A 17 1.44 17.11 -15.13
CA MET A 17 0.72 16.30 -14.15
C MET A 17 1.24 16.55 -12.72
N ILE A 18 2.54 16.70 -12.53
CA ILE A 18 3.10 17.05 -11.21
C ILE A 18 2.56 18.39 -10.73
N ARG A 19 2.41 19.40 -11.60
CA ARG A 19 1.78 20.69 -11.23
C ARG A 19 0.32 20.54 -10.86
N ILE A 20 -0.43 19.74 -11.60
CA ILE A 20 -1.84 19.44 -11.27
C ILE A 20 -1.97 18.79 -9.92
N GLN A 21 -1.11 17.82 -9.61
CA GLN A 21 -1.08 17.15 -8.31
C GLN A 21 -0.74 18.14 -7.18
N GLU A 22 0.21 19.04 -7.40
CA GLU A 22 0.54 20.11 -6.45
C GLU A 22 -0.66 21.03 -6.19
N GLU A 23 -1.39 21.42 -7.23
CA GLU A 23 -2.61 22.21 -7.08
C GLU A 23 -3.70 21.50 -6.28
N PHE A 24 -3.88 20.19 -6.48
CA PHE A 24 -4.81 19.37 -5.69
C PHE A 24 -4.42 19.35 -4.22
N LEU A 25 -3.14 19.12 -3.93
CA LEU A 25 -2.62 19.11 -2.55
C LEU A 25 -2.82 20.47 -1.87
N ALA A 26 -2.49 21.56 -2.56
CA ALA A 26 -2.67 22.91 -2.05
C ALA A 26 -4.15 23.25 -1.77
N LYS A 27 -5.06 22.85 -2.66
CA LYS A 27 -6.51 23.01 -2.46
C LYS A 27 -7.02 22.16 -1.31
N ALA A 28 -6.65 20.88 -1.27
CA ALA A 28 -7.04 19.97 -0.21
C ALA A 28 -6.56 20.44 1.17
N ALA A 29 -5.32 20.94 1.26
CA ALA A 29 -4.77 21.50 2.50
C ALA A 29 -5.60 22.66 3.05
N LYS A 30 -6.10 23.57 2.18
CA LYS A 30 -6.98 24.69 2.59
C LYS A 30 -8.30 24.22 3.20
N HIS A 31 -8.72 23.00 2.89
CA HIS A 31 -9.94 22.37 3.41
C HIS A 31 -9.66 21.33 4.49
N HIS A 32 -8.42 21.24 4.97
CA HIS A 32 -7.97 20.25 5.95
C HIS A 32 -8.24 18.80 5.52
N LEU A 33 -8.06 18.50 4.23
CA LEU A 33 -8.23 17.18 3.65
C LEU A 33 -6.87 16.56 3.36
N PHE A 34 -6.70 15.28 3.69
CA PHE A 34 -5.59 14.52 3.16
C PHE A 34 -5.91 14.00 1.75
N VAL A 35 -4.85 13.67 1.01
CA VAL A 35 -4.93 13.11 -0.34
C VAL A 35 -4.10 11.84 -0.42
N GLN A 36 -4.66 10.84 -1.06
CA GLN A 36 -3.98 9.63 -1.52
C GLN A 36 -4.08 9.59 -3.03
N PHE A 37 -2.94 9.45 -3.72
CA PHE A 37 -2.93 9.32 -5.18
C PHE A 37 -2.87 7.84 -5.59
N HIS A 38 -3.77 7.44 -6.45
CA HIS A 38 -3.84 6.12 -7.07
C HIS A 38 -3.74 6.25 -8.59
N GLY A 39 -3.38 5.20 -9.31
CA GLY A 39 -3.10 5.32 -10.75
C GLY A 39 -2.11 6.45 -11.03
N ALA A 40 -1.05 6.58 -10.24
CA ALA A 40 -0.18 7.75 -10.22
C ALA A 40 1.30 7.36 -10.19
N CYS A 41 2.17 8.30 -10.59
CA CYS A 41 3.61 8.12 -10.51
C CYS A 41 4.11 7.95 -9.06
N LYS A 42 5.35 7.48 -8.91
CA LYS A 42 6.09 7.44 -7.64
C LYS A 42 6.14 8.81 -6.96
N PRO A 43 6.33 8.88 -5.63
CA PRO A 43 6.52 10.15 -4.93
C PRO A 43 7.64 11.00 -5.55
N SER A 44 7.33 12.28 -5.78
CA SER A 44 8.25 13.28 -6.33
C SER A 44 8.83 14.21 -5.25
N GLY A 45 8.50 13.98 -3.97
CA GLY A 45 8.90 14.81 -2.84
C GLY A 45 7.88 15.88 -2.47
N LEU A 46 6.72 15.94 -3.13
CA LEU A 46 5.64 16.90 -2.81
C LEU A 46 5.12 16.76 -1.38
N SER A 47 5.14 15.56 -0.81
CA SER A 47 4.74 15.28 0.57
C SER A 47 5.57 16.06 1.62
N ARG A 48 6.76 16.53 1.29
CA ARG A 48 7.56 17.40 2.15
C ARG A 48 7.05 18.85 2.19
N THR A 49 6.45 19.30 1.10
CA THR A 49 5.80 20.62 1.01
C THR A 49 4.35 20.55 1.45
N TYR A 50 3.68 19.49 1.11
CA TYR A 50 2.27 19.22 1.38
C TYR A 50 2.11 17.94 2.21
N PRO A 51 2.27 18.01 3.54
CA PRO A 51 2.18 16.81 4.40
C PRO A 51 0.79 16.19 4.47
N ASN A 52 -0.20 16.80 3.85
CA ASN A 52 -1.51 16.21 3.61
C ASN A 52 -1.52 15.22 2.42
N GLU A 53 -0.44 15.05 1.70
CA GLU A 53 -0.22 13.89 0.84
C GLU A 53 0.16 12.68 1.69
N PHE A 54 -0.70 11.67 1.77
CA PHE A 54 -0.43 10.49 2.59
C PHE A 54 0.38 9.45 1.85
N THR A 55 -0.10 9.00 0.71
CA THR A 55 0.55 7.93 -0.07
C THR A 55 0.30 8.13 -1.56
N ARG A 56 1.13 7.47 -2.36
CA ARG A 56 0.94 7.28 -3.80
C ARG A 56 1.12 5.83 -4.18
N GLU A 57 0.42 5.39 -5.18
CA GLU A 57 0.61 4.05 -5.71
C GLU A 57 1.98 3.89 -6.39
N GLY A 58 2.11 4.26 -7.63
CA GLY A 58 3.34 4.19 -8.42
C GLY A 58 4.05 2.84 -8.39
N THR A 59 3.29 1.76 -8.30
CA THR A 59 3.76 0.38 -8.25
C THR A 59 2.62 -0.58 -8.55
N LEU A 60 2.92 -1.81 -8.91
CA LEU A 60 1.94 -2.90 -8.86
C LEU A 60 1.59 -3.22 -7.40
N ASN A 61 0.35 -3.57 -7.16
CA ASN A 61 -0.17 -4.00 -5.87
C ASN A 61 -1.15 -5.16 -6.05
N TYR A 62 -1.72 -5.69 -4.96
CA TYR A 62 -2.60 -6.86 -5.05
C TYR A 62 -3.94 -6.62 -5.75
N GLU A 63 -4.29 -5.39 -6.07
CA GLU A 63 -5.40 -5.13 -6.97
C GLU A 63 -5.19 -5.78 -8.34
N HIS A 64 -3.93 -5.84 -8.81
CA HIS A 64 -3.57 -6.44 -10.10
C HIS A 64 -3.89 -7.94 -10.17
N CYS A 65 -4.03 -8.63 -9.04
CA CYS A 65 -4.52 -10.01 -9.02
C CYS A 65 -5.90 -10.22 -9.64
N LYS A 66 -6.66 -9.15 -9.89
CA LYS A 66 -7.94 -9.20 -10.62
C LYS A 66 -7.76 -9.51 -12.10
N TRP A 67 -6.59 -9.20 -12.68
CA TRP A 67 -6.33 -9.33 -14.13
C TRP A 67 -4.93 -9.84 -14.48
N ASP A 68 -4.03 -9.94 -13.50
CA ASP A 68 -2.65 -10.31 -13.68
C ASP A 68 -2.19 -11.29 -12.60
N LYS A 69 -1.03 -11.92 -12.81
CA LYS A 69 -0.38 -12.86 -11.89
C LYS A 69 1.02 -12.42 -11.44
N ASP A 70 1.45 -11.22 -11.80
CA ASP A 70 2.81 -10.75 -11.58
C ASP A 70 3.01 -10.10 -10.21
N THR A 71 1.91 -9.84 -9.47
CA THR A 71 1.98 -9.37 -8.09
C THR A 71 1.93 -10.57 -7.15
N ASP A 72 3.04 -10.89 -6.52
CA ASP A 72 3.20 -12.01 -5.61
C ASP A 72 4.17 -11.66 -4.46
N ALA A 73 4.49 -12.64 -3.62
CA ALA A 73 5.41 -12.45 -2.49
C ALA A 73 6.83 -12.04 -2.92
N ASP A 74 7.29 -12.45 -4.10
CA ASP A 74 8.60 -12.05 -4.63
C ASP A 74 8.58 -10.56 -4.96
N HIS A 75 7.49 -10.05 -5.57
CA HIS A 75 7.31 -8.62 -5.80
C HIS A 75 7.33 -7.83 -4.48
N ASP A 76 6.65 -8.31 -3.46
CA ASP A 76 6.59 -7.66 -2.15
C ASP A 76 7.97 -7.51 -1.51
N ILE A 77 8.83 -8.54 -1.62
CA ILE A 77 10.19 -8.50 -1.08
C ILE A 77 11.05 -7.43 -1.78
N HIS A 78 10.78 -7.11 -3.03
CA HIS A 78 11.49 -6.06 -3.76
C HIS A 78 11.09 -4.64 -3.35
N MET A 79 9.85 -4.44 -2.89
CA MET A 79 9.29 -3.13 -2.57
C MET A 79 10.15 -2.30 -1.58
N PRO A 80 10.64 -2.86 -0.45
CA PRO A 80 11.48 -2.13 0.49
C PRO A 80 12.80 -1.63 -0.09
N PHE A 81 13.36 -2.34 -1.06
CA PHE A 81 14.65 -2.03 -1.68
C PHE A 81 14.54 -1.14 -2.92
N THR A 82 13.34 -0.91 -3.42
CA THR A 82 13.09 -0.19 -4.68
C THR A 82 12.08 0.92 -4.50
N ARG A 83 10.79 0.60 -4.55
CA ARG A 83 9.68 1.56 -4.57
C ARG A 83 9.64 2.43 -3.31
N LEU A 84 9.85 1.84 -2.13
CA LEU A 84 9.79 2.58 -0.86
C LEU A 84 10.95 3.56 -0.65
N LEU A 85 12.02 3.48 -1.44
CA LEU A 85 13.08 4.50 -1.45
C LEU A 85 12.56 5.87 -1.88
N ALA A 86 11.48 5.92 -2.66
CA ALA A 86 10.83 7.16 -3.09
C ALA A 86 9.84 7.72 -2.04
N GLY A 87 9.42 6.91 -1.08
CA GLY A 87 8.46 7.27 -0.02
C GLY A 87 7.30 6.28 0.12
N ALA A 88 6.36 6.62 0.99
CA ALA A 88 5.21 5.78 1.33
C ALA A 88 4.40 5.33 0.11
N ALA A 89 3.90 4.11 0.16
CA ALA A 89 3.12 3.51 -0.93
C ALA A 89 1.64 3.38 -0.57
N ASP A 90 0.79 3.72 -1.53
CA ASP A 90 -0.57 3.20 -1.56
C ASP A 90 -0.49 1.78 -2.10
N TYR A 91 -0.71 0.81 -1.24
CA TYR A 91 -0.56 -0.59 -1.55
C TYR A 91 -1.75 -1.36 -1.01
N HIS A 92 -2.49 -2.00 -1.90
CA HIS A 92 -3.67 -2.76 -1.54
C HIS A 92 -3.26 -4.11 -0.96
N LEU A 93 -3.39 -4.25 0.33
CA LEU A 93 -3.00 -5.41 1.12
C LEU A 93 -4.21 -6.14 1.71
N GLY A 94 -3.93 -7.24 2.41
CA GLY A 94 -4.84 -7.84 3.37
C GLY A 94 -5.90 -8.76 2.79
N GLY A 95 -5.80 -9.17 1.53
CA GLY A 95 -6.69 -10.18 0.98
C GLY A 95 -6.56 -11.51 1.72
N PHE A 96 -7.62 -11.99 2.37
CA PHE A 96 -7.60 -13.25 3.12
C PHE A 96 -7.87 -14.48 2.25
N ARG A 97 -8.31 -14.28 1.00
CA ARG A 97 -8.40 -15.34 -0.01
C ARG A 97 -7.04 -15.57 -0.68
N ALA A 98 -6.04 -15.90 0.13
CA ALA A 98 -4.69 -16.14 -0.33
C ALA A 98 -4.57 -17.57 -0.91
N LEU A 99 -3.95 -17.68 -2.08
CA LEU A 99 -3.65 -18.95 -2.75
C LEU A 99 -2.17 -19.02 -3.11
N PRO A 100 -1.57 -20.22 -3.02
CA PRO A 100 -0.23 -20.43 -3.54
C PRO A 100 -0.22 -20.26 -5.08
N LYS A 101 0.95 -19.92 -5.64
CA LYS A 101 1.14 -19.55 -7.03
C LYS A 101 0.63 -20.61 -8.03
N ASP A 102 0.80 -21.89 -7.71
CA ASP A 102 0.35 -23.03 -8.52
C ASP A 102 -1.18 -23.21 -8.54
N LYS A 103 -1.90 -22.61 -7.60
CA LYS A 103 -3.37 -22.67 -7.50
C LYS A 103 -4.04 -21.34 -7.77
N PHE A 104 -3.27 -20.28 -8.00
CA PHE A 104 -3.79 -18.95 -8.24
C PHE A 104 -4.65 -18.88 -9.51
N LYS A 105 -5.73 -18.11 -9.42
CA LYS A 105 -6.67 -17.87 -10.52
C LYS A 105 -6.99 -16.40 -10.59
N ILE A 106 -6.88 -15.83 -11.79
CA ILE A 106 -7.35 -14.47 -12.06
C ILE A 106 -8.87 -14.44 -11.93
N GLN A 107 -9.37 -13.47 -11.15
CA GLN A 107 -10.80 -13.33 -10.90
C GLN A 107 -11.11 -11.88 -10.52
N GLN A 108 -12.02 -11.25 -11.29
CA GLN A 108 -12.39 -9.85 -11.11
C GLN A 108 -13.17 -9.60 -9.80
N SER A 109 -14.18 -10.43 -9.54
CA SER A 109 -14.99 -10.34 -8.34
C SER A 109 -14.43 -11.26 -7.25
N ASN A 110 -14.30 -10.74 -6.03
CA ASN A 110 -13.72 -11.46 -4.91
C ASN A 110 -12.35 -12.07 -5.27
N PRO A 111 -11.37 -11.26 -5.68
CA PRO A 111 -10.11 -11.75 -6.21
C PRO A 111 -9.35 -12.57 -5.17
N TYR A 112 -8.58 -13.52 -5.66
CA TYR A 112 -7.54 -14.18 -4.87
C TYR A 112 -6.27 -13.34 -4.88
N VAL A 113 -5.44 -13.50 -3.86
CA VAL A 113 -4.09 -12.95 -3.81
C VAL A 113 -3.06 -14.08 -3.84
N THR A 114 -1.96 -13.87 -4.56
CA THR A 114 -0.88 -14.86 -4.73
C THR A 114 0.10 -14.77 -3.58
N SER A 115 -0.29 -15.25 -2.41
CA SER A 115 0.53 -15.14 -1.19
C SER A 115 0.04 -16.09 -0.10
N THR A 116 0.50 -15.88 1.11
CA THR A 116 -0.07 -16.46 2.33
C THR A 116 -0.67 -15.35 3.19
N ARG A 117 -1.64 -15.70 4.04
CA ARG A 117 -2.23 -14.74 4.99
C ARG A 117 -1.17 -14.15 5.94
N CYS A 118 -0.23 -14.97 6.43
CA CYS A 118 0.86 -14.49 7.28
C CYS A 118 1.74 -13.46 6.57
N HIS A 119 2.09 -13.70 5.30
CA HIS A 119 2.85 -12.74 4.50
C HIS A 119 2.07 -11.42 4.33
N MET A 120 0.78 -11.49 3.98
CA MET A 120 -0.08 -10.31 3.86
C MET A 120 -0.15 -9.48 5.15
N LEU A 121 -0.22 -10.14 6.31
CA LEU A 121 -0.21 -9.45 7.61
C LEU A 121 1.16 -8.82 7.90
N ALA A 122 2.26 -9.49 7.57
CA ALA A 122 3.60 -8.95 7.76
C ALA A 122 3.84 -7.68 6.93
N MET A 123 3.22 -7.56 5.76
CA MET A 123 3.35 -6.39 4.89
C MET A 123 2.84 -5.10 5.53
N TYR A 124 1.87 -5.15 6.45
CA TYR A 124 1.43 -3.96 7.22
C TYR A 124 2.51 -3.41 8.16
N VAL A 125 3.49 -4.22 8.50
CA VAL A 125 4.66 -3.79 9.30
C VAL A 125 5.83 -3.41 8.39
N VAL A 126 6.01 -4.11 7.28
CA VAL A 126 7.16 -3.90 6.37
C VAL A 126 6.97 -2.65 5.52
N LEU A 127 5.82 -2.49 4.88
CA LEU A 127 5.57 -1.35 3.99
C LEU A 127 5.31 -0.07 4.78
N GLU A 128 5.81 1.03 4.27
CA GLU A 128 5.46 2.35 4.77
C GLU A 128 4.21 2.83 4.04
N SER A 129 3.10 2.87 4.78
CA SER A 129 1.81 3.36 4.31
C SER A 129 1.04 3.96 5.48
N TYR A 130 0.70 5.24 5.39
CA TYR A 130 -0.04 5.95 6.44
C TYR A 130 -1.55 5.69 6.38
N LEU A 131 -2.01 5.10 5.29
CA LEU A 131 -3.39 4.67 5.09
C LEU A 131 -3.37 3.27 4.48
N GLY A 132 -3.21 2.24 5.31
CA GLY A 132 -3.22 0.85 4.88
C GLY A 132 -4.61 0.43 4.42
N MET A 133 -4.69 -0.10 3.21
CA MET A 133 -5.94 -0.62 2.65
C MET A 133 -6.13 -2.09 3.05
N ILE A 134 -7.37 -2.53 3.18
CA ILE A 134 -7.76 -3.93 3.21
C ILE A 134 -8.58 -4.23 1.97
N CYS A 135 -8.31 -5.33 1.28
CA CYS A 135 -8.75 -5.54 -0.11
C CYS A 135 -9.76 -6.66 -0.29
N ASP A 136 -10.31 -7.19 0.79
CA ASP A 136 -11.31 -8.25 0.70
C ASP A 136 -12.68 -7.78 1.18
N THR A 137 -13.71 -8.60 1.00
CA THR A 137 -15.04 -8.31 1.53
C THR A 137 -15.08 -8.55 3.04
N PRO A 138 -15.94 -7.85 3.80
CA PRO A 138 -16.05 -8.04 5.25
C PRO A 138 -16.20 -9.51 5.67
N GLU A 139 -16.96 -10.28 4.91
CA GLU A 139 -17.22 -11.70 5.18
C GLU A 139 -15.98 -12.58 5.04
N ALA A 140 -14.97 -12.14 4.29
CA ALA A 140 -13.71 -12.86 4.15
C ALA A 140 -12.82 -12.73 5.39
N TYR A 141 -13.05 -11.73 6.22
CA TYR A 141 -12.29 -11.47 7.46
C TYR A 141 -12.98 -11.99 8.71
N GLU A 142 -14.32 -11.94 8.75
CA GLU A 142 -15.09 -12.26 9.94
C GLU A 142 -14.80 -13.67 10.44
N GLY A 143 -14.42 -13.77 11.73
CA GLY A 143 -14.09 -15.05 12.37
C GLY A 143 -12.78 -15.70 11.87
N GLN A 144 -12.00 -15.03 11.02
CA GLN A 144 -10.77 -15.58 10.48
C GLN A 144 -9.56 -15.26 11.38
N PRO A 145 -8.64 -16.22 11.58
CA PRO A 145 -7.39 -15.96 12.29
C PRO A 145 -6.59 -14.83 11.64
N GLY A 146 -6.10 -13.88 12.45
CA GLY A 146 -5.33 -12.72 12.01
C GLY A 146 -6.17 -11.47 11.75
N PHE A 147 -7.49 -11.55 11.79
CA PHE A 147 -8.32 -10.36 11.63
C PHE A 147 -8.16 -9.38 12.80
N GLU A 148 -7.99 -9.87 14.01
CA GLU A 148 -7.67 -9.08 15.19
C GLU A 148 -6.39 -8.26 15.05
N PHE A 149 -5.42 -8.74 14.29
CA PHE A 149 -4.21 -7.98 13.97
C PHE A 149 -4.54 -6.78 13.08
N LEU A 150 -5.34 -6.96 12.04
CA LEU A 150 -5.77 -5.86 11.15
C LEU A 150 -6.55 -4.77 11.89
N GLN A 151 -7.31 -5.15 12.91
CA GLN A 151 -8.07 -4.20 13.73
C GLN A 151 -7.20 -3.35 14.65
N THR A 152 -5.96 -3.76 14.92
CA THR A 152 -5.10 -3.16 15.93
C THR A 152 -3.76 -2.66 15.40
N VAL A 153 -3.32 -3.11 14.22
CA VAL A 153 -2.04 -2.70 13.64
C VAL A 153 -2.02 -1.18 13.39
N PRO A 154 -1.02 -0.46 13.91
CA PRO A 154 -0.89 0.97 13.65
C PRO A 154 -0.51 1.26 12.20
N THR A 155 -0.81 2.48 11.74
CA THR A 155 -0.35 3.00 10.44
C THR A 155 0.80 4.00 10.56
N THR A 156 1.13 4.40 11.79
CA THR A 156 2.25 5.30 12.11
C THR A 156 3.13 4.69 13.19
N TRP A 157 4.42 4.99 13.16
CA TRP A 157 5.41 4.33 13.99
C TRP A 157 6.40 5.33 14.59
N ASP A 158 6.71 5.16 15.88
CA ASP A 158 7.69 6.01 16.58
C ASP A 158 9.12 5.54 16.33
N LYS A 159 9.31 4.26 16.07
CA LYS A 159 10.62 3.68 15.78
C LYS A 159 10.50 2.55 14.79
N THR A 160 11.42 2.54 13.83
CA THR A 160 11.61 1.46 12.87
C THR A 160 13.05 0.97 12.94
N VAL A 161 13.24 -0.34 12.95
CA VAL A 161 14.55 -1.01 12.88
C VAL A 161 14.44 -2.11 11.84
N VAL A 162 15.47 -2.21 11.00
CA VAL A 162 15.65 -3.33 10.07
C VAL A 162 16.85 -4.13 10.57
N PRO A 163 16.63 -5.16 11.40
CA PRO A 163 17.73 -5.92 12.00
C PRO A 163 18.48 -6.76 10.98
N ASP A 164 17.83 -7.21 9.93
CA ASP A 164 18.45 -8.01 8.88
C ASP A 164 17.65 -7.94 7.58
N ALA A 165 18.35 -8.05 6.44
CA ALA A 165 17.73 -8.07 5.12
C ALA A 165 18.70 -8.61 4.06
N SER A 166 18.16 -9.33 3.08
CA SER A 166 18.88 -9.75 1.88
C SER A 166 18.02 -9.47 0.65
N VAL A 167 18.58 -8.74 -0.30
CA VAL A 167 17.86 -8.37 -1.52
C VAL A 167 17.40 -9.63 -2.25
N ASN A 168 16.14 -9.65 -2.69
CA ASN A 168 15.48 -10.77 -3.36
C ASN A 168 15.23 -12.01 -2.47
N GLU A 169 15.51 -11.95 -1.19
CA GLU A 169 15.34 -13.12 -0.32
C GLU A 169 14.39 -12.83 0.85
N TYR A 170 14.68 -11.79 1.64
CA TYR A 170 13.86 -11.44 2.79
C TYR A 170 14.16 -10.02 3.30
N VAL A 171 13.26 -9.52 4.12
CA VAL A 171 13.47 -8.34 4.95
C VAL A 171 12.83 -8.57 6.33
N ALA A 172 13.58 -8.29 7.38
CA ALA A 172 13.08 -8.30 8.75
C ALA A 172 12.90 -6.86 9.23
N VAL A 173 11.70 -6.51 9.66
CA VAL A 173 11.36 -5.16 10.15
C VAL A 173 10.74 -5.25 11.53
N ALA A 174 11.22 -4.44 12.46
CA ALA A 174 10.61 -4.26 13.76
C ALA A 174 10.20 -2.80 13.95
N ARG A 175 8.96 -2.56 14.36
CA ARG A 175 8.41 -1.23 14.55
C ARG A 175 7.78 -1.09 15.94
N ARG A 176 7.82 0.11 16.49
CA ARG A 176 7.19 0.45 17.77
C ARG A 176 6.21 1.59 17.57
N HIS A 177 5.07 1.50 18.22
CA HIS A 177 4.05 2.52 18.36
C HIS A 177 3.68 2.63 19.85
N GLY A 178 3.81 3.82 20.45
CA GLY A 178 3.59 4.06 21.88
C GLY A 178 4.80 3.79 22.79
#